data_08cdc4f2c252c9d7045cf66e77643f35
#
_entry.id   08cdc4f2c252c9d7045cf66e77643f35
#
_cell.length_a   1.000
_cell.length_b   1.000
_cell.length_c   1.000
_cell.angle_alpha   90.00
_cell.angle_beta   90.00
_cell.angle_gamma   90.00
#
_symmetry.space_group_name_H-M   'P 1'
#
loop_
_entity.id
_entity.type
_entity.pdbx_description
1 polymer ?
#
loop_
_entity_poly.entity_id
_entity_poly.type
_entity_poly.pdbx_seq_one_letter_code
_entity_poly.pdbx_strand_id
1 'polypeptide(L)'
;VGVMEADIDSDVDADTVSHTGAKVIQLHTGGMCHLDAAMTREGLQQLGTQGLDLVILENVGNLVCPAEFDTGAHLNLMILSVPEGHDKPLKYPLIFQRCGAMIVNKTDVLPYFDFDLDKVTEFARQRNPGMQIFPISAKTGEGVEALAAWICAQICKEKEKKETRL
;
A
#
# COMPACT_ATOMS: atom_id res chain seq x y z
N VAL A 1 -10.91 -2.97 -11.10
CA VAL A 1 -9.85 -3.12 -10.10
C VAL A 1 -9.57 -4.60 -9.91
N GLY A 2 -8.30 -4.98 -9.84
CA GLY A 2 -7.84 -6.29 -9.42
C GLY A 2 -7.02 -6.17 -8.14
N VAL A 3 -6.99 -7.24 -7.33
CA VAL A 3 -6.25 -7.30 -6.08
C VAL A 3 -5.43 -8.59 -6.04
N MET A 4 -4.20 -8.48 -5.63
CA MET A 4 -3.30 -9.60 -5.35
C MET A 4 -2.94 -9.52 -3.87
N GLU A 5 -3.38 -10.48 -3.11
CA GLU A 5 -3.13 -10.60 -1.67
C GLU A 5 -1.94 -11.51 -1.44
N ALA A 6 -0.96 -11.05 -0.68
CA ALA A 6 0.20 -11.87 -0.33
C ALA A 6 0.25 -12.17 1.16
N ASP A 7 0.09 -13.42 1.48
CA ASP A 7 0.26 -13.94 2.83
C ASP A 7 1.21 -15.15 2.83
N ILE A 8 1.69 -15.50 4.03
CA ILE A 8 2.56 -16.66 4.20
C ILE A 8 1.77 -17.94 3.99
N ASP A 9 0.53 -18.04 4.54
CA ASP A 9 -0.28 -19.26 4.53
C ASP A 9 -1.80 -19.05 4.73
N SER A 10 -2.33 -17.81 4.59
CA SER A 10 -3.75 -17.49 4.85
C SER A 10 -4.49 -17.02 3.60
N ASP A 11 -5.73 -17.46 3.41
CA ASP A 11 -6.63 -17.03 2.33
C ASP A 11 -7.75 -16.09 2.84
N VAL A 12 -7.75 -15.73 4.12
CA VAL A 12 -8.85 -15.00 4.78
C VAL A 12 -9.04 -13.61 4.18
N ASP A 13 -7.93 -12.92 3.88
CA ASP A 13 -7.98 -11.56 3.36
C ASP A 13 -8.46 -11.54 1.90
N ALA A 14 -8.01 -12.50 1.08
CA ALA A 14 -8.50 -12.66 -0.29
C ALA A 14 -10.01 -12.97 -0.33
N ASP A 15 -10.52 -13.82 0.59
CA ASP A 15 -11.95 -14.09 0.71
C ASP A 15 -12.72 -12.81 1.07
N THR A 16 -12.24 -12.05 2.05
CA THR A 16 -12.83 -10.77 2.46
C THR A 16 -12.90 -9.77 1.30
N VAL A 17 -11.82 -9.63 0.54
CA VAL A 17 -11.75 -8.71 -0.62
C VAL A 17 -12.68 -9.19 -1.74
N SER A 18 -12.84 -10.50 -1.95
CA SER A 18 -13.72 -11.04 -2.99
C SER A 18 -15.17 -10.58 -2.86
N HIS A 19 -15.65 -10.38 -1.63
CA HIS A 19 -17.00 -9.89 -1.34
C HIS A 19 -17.24 -8.43 -1.79
N THR A 20 -16.19 -7.68 -2.12
CA THR A 20 -16.31 -6.33 -2.69
C THR A 20 -16.65 -6.33 -4.18
N GLY A 21 -16.60 -7.48 -4.84
CA GLY A 21 -16.74 -7.62 -6.29
C GLY A 21 -15.46 -7.33 -7.08
N ALA A 22 -14.34 -7.04 -6.43
CA ALA A 22 -13.04 -6.95 -7.08
C ALA A 22 -12.57 -8.34 -7.52
N LYS A 23 -11.81 -8.38 -8.62
CA LYS A 23 -11.12 -9.60 -9.03
C LYS A 23 -9.93 -9.80 -8.09
N VAL A 24 -9.87 -10.92 -7.40
CA VAL A 24 -8.83 -11.17 -6.40
C VAL A 24 -8.15 -12.51 -6.63
N ILE A 25 -6.86 -12.57 -6.32
CA ILE A 25 -6.09 -13.81 -6.18
C ILE A 25 -5.25 -13.76 -4.92
N GLN A 26 -5.02 -14.94 -4.35
CA GLN A 26 -4.07 -15.14 -3.26
C GLN A 26 -2.71 -15.55 -3.83
N LEU A 27 -1.64 -14.94 -3.30
CA LEU A 27 -0.26 -15.30 -3.58
C LEU A 27 0.36 -15.88 -2.30
N HIS A 28 0.78 -17.12 -2.37
CA HIS A 28 1.51 -17.75 -1.27
C HIS A 28 3.01 -17.51 -1.44
N THR A 29 3.64 -16.92 -0.45
CA THR A 29 5.07 -16.56 -0.51
C THR A 29 5.99 -17.74 -0.22
N GLY A 30 5.44 -18.90 0.18
CA GLY A 30 6.24 -20.07 0.53
C GLY A 30 7.18 -19.85 1.73
N GLY A 31 6.75 -19.02 2.68
CA GLY A 31 7.50 -18.68 3.88
C GLY A 31 8.41 -17.45 3.76
N MET A 32 8.44 -16.78 2.60
CA MET A 32 9.16 -15.51 2.46
C MET A 32 8.36 -14.36 3.06
N CYS A 33 9.07 -13.38 3.62
CA CYS A 33 8.49 -12.20 4.26
C CYS A 33 8.28 -11.02 3.30
N HIS A 34 8.29 -11.25 1.98
CA HIS A 34 8.13 -10.25 0.93
C HIS A 34 7.73 -10.88 -0.39
N LEU A 35 7.24 -10.05 -1.31
CA LEU A 35 7.14 -10.36 -2.73
C LEU A 35 8.26 -9.65 -3.51
N ASP A 36 8.65 -10.27 -4.62
CA ASP A 36 9.55 -9.69 -5.61
C ASP A 36 8.86 -9.50 -6.98
N ALA A 37 9.58 -8.95 -7.95
CA ALA A 37 9.05 -8.70 -9.28
C ALA A 37 8.71 -9.98 -10.07
N ALA A 38 9.36 -11.12 -9.78
CA ALA A 38 9.06 -12.39 -10.44
C ALA A 38 7.73 -12.94 -9.95
N MET A 39 7.51 -12.96 -8.63
CA MET A 39 6.26 -13.38 -7.99
C MET A 39 5.10 -12.46 -8.40
N THR A 40 5.33 -11.14 -8.46
CA THR A 40 4.34 -10.17 -8.94
C THR A 40 3.93 -10.45 -10.38
N ARG A 41 4.88 -10.77 -11.25
CA ARG A 41 4.60 -11.10 -12.67
C ARG A 41 3.74 -12.35 -12.79
N GLU A 42 4.06 -13.40 -12.04
CA GLU A 42 3.27 -14.63 -12.01
C GLU A 42 1.85 -14.35 -11.52
N GLY A 43 1.71 -13.56 -10.45
CA GLY A 43 0.41 -13.12 -9.94
C GLY A 43 -0.39 -12.35 -10.98
N LEU A 44 0.22 -11.40 -11.69
CA LEU A 44 -0.46 -10.65 -12.75
C LEU A 44 -0.94 -11.56 -13.91
N GLN A 45 -0.19 -12.60 -14.24
CA GLN A 45 -0.60 -13.59 -15.26
C GLN A 45 -1.79 -14.41 -14.77
N GLN A 46 -1.79 -14.87 -13.52
CA GLN A 46 -2.90 -15.61 -12.93
C GLN A 46 -4.15 -14.74 -12.77
N LEU A 47 -3.98 -13.50 -12.30
CA LEU A 47 -5.07 -12.54 -12.18
C LEU A 47 -5.72 -12.23 -13.53
N GLY A 48 -4.94 -12.15 -14.59
CA GLY A 48 -5.42 -11.73 -15.92
C GLY A 48 -5.86 -10.26 -15.90
N THR A 49 -5.02 -9.38 -16.43
CA THR A 49 -5.16 -7.91 -16.25
C THR A 49 -6.03 -7.23 -17.30
N GLN A 50 -6.62 -7.98 -18.25
CA GLN A 50 -7.47 -7.40 -19.30
C GLN A 50 -8.70 -6.70 -18.69
N GLY A 51 -8.92 -5.46 -19.10
CA GLY A 51 -10.03 -4.63 -18.61
C GLY A 51 -9.84 -4.07 -17.19
N LEU A 52 -8.66 -4.23 -16.59
CA LEU A 52 -8.34 -3.63 -15.30
C LEU A 52 -7.57 -2.30 -15.50
N ASP A 53 -8.02 -1.25 -14.85
CA ASP A 53 -7.33 0.05 -14.80
C ASP A 53 -6.32 0.12 -13.65
N LEU A 54 -6.52 -0.66 -12.59
CA LEU A 54 -5.73 -0.70 -11.38
C LEU A 54 -5.58 -2.14 -10.91
N VAL A 55 -4.36 -2.51 -10.54
CA VAL A 55 -4.08 -3.70 -9.72
C VAL A 55 -3.44 -3.23 -8.42
N ILE A 56 -4.02 -3.64 -7.31
CA ILE A 56 -3.47 -3.44 -5.96
C ILE A 56 -2.74 -4.72 -5.59
N LEU A 57 -1.48 -4.59 -5.19
CA LEU A 57 -0.68 -5.66 -4.61
C LEU A 57 -0.52 -5.39 -3.13
N GLU A 58 -1.14 -6.20 -2.29
CA GLU A 58 -0.86 -6.22 -0.86
C GLU A 58 0.34 -7.13 -0.61
N ASN A 59 1.37 -6.56 0.01
CA ASN A 59 2.59 -7.29 0.34
C ASN A 59 2.50 -7.81 1.79
N VAL A 60 3.36 -8.77 2.14
CA VAL A 60 3.45 -9.30 3.50
C VAL A 60 3.67 -8.17 4.50
N GLY A 61 2.91 -8.16 5.60
CA GLY A 61 2.84 -7.06 6.57
C GLY A 61 4.09 -6.89 7.42
N ASN A 62 5.12 -6.23 6.87
CA ASN A 62 6.29 -5.76 7.63
C ASN A 62 6.94 -4.53 6.98
N LEU A 63 7.79 -3.82 7.74
CA LEU A 63 8.40 -2.56 7.28
C LEU A 63 9.86 -2.71 6.82
N VAL A 64 10.40 -3.93 6.76
CA VAL A 64 11.81 -4.20 6.44
C VAL A 64 11.93 -4.85 5.07
N CYS A 65 11.53 -6.11 4.94
CA CYS A 65 11.72 -6.87 3.72
C CYS A 65 11.05 -6.24 2.50
N PRO A 66 9.76 -5.80 2.54
CA PRO A 66 9.13 -5.16 1.38
C PRO A 66 9.81 -3.86 0.93
N ALA A 67 10.61 -3.22 1.79
CA ALA A 67 11.36 -2.04 1.40
C ALA A 67 12.64 -2.36 0.60
N GLU A 68 13.17 -3.58 0.72
CA GLU A 68 14.41 -4.01 0.07
C GLU A 68 14.17 -4.63 -1.31
N PHE A 69 13.01 -5.23 -1.52
CA PHE A 69 12.67 -5.96 -2.73
C PHE A 69 11.69 -5.17 -3.62
N ASP A 70 12.08 -4.99 -4.87
CA ASP A 70 11.24 -4.31 -5.86
C ASP A 70 10.20 -5.28 -6.40
N THR A 71 8.94 -4.91 -6.30
CA THR A 71 7.81 -5.67 -6.85
C THR A 71 7.51 -5.30 -8.31
N GLY A 72 8.14 -4.26 -8.86
CA GLY A 72 7.83 -3.70 -10.17
C GLY A 72 6.55 -2.84 -10.18
N ALA A 73 6.02 -2.46 -9.02
CA ALA A 73 4.85 -1.59 -8.93
C ALA A 73 5.17 -0.16 -9.38
N HIS A 74 4.23 0.50 -10.07
CA HIS A 74 4.37 1.89 -10.49
C HIS A 74 4.38 2.87 -9.32
N LEU A 75 3.73 2.50 -8.22
CA LEU A 75 3.57 3.31 -7.03
C LEU A 75 3.55 2.41 -5.80
N ASN A 76 4.41 2.74 -4.84
CA ASN A 76 4.42 2.08 -3.54
C ASN A 76 3.77 2.99 -2.50
N LEU A 77 2.84 2.41 -1.74
CA LEU A 77 2.23 3.03 -0.56
C LEU A 77 2.57 2.19 0.66
N MET A 78 2.73 2.85 1.79
CA MET A 78 2.84 2.14 3.06
C MET A 78 1.68 2.50 3.98
N ILE A 79 1.30 1.56 4.84
CA ILE A 79 0.28 1.75 5.86
C ILE A 79 0.95 1.69 7.23
N LEU A 80 0.66 2.69 8.05
CA LEU A 80 1.02 2.76 9.46
C LEU A 80 -0.26 2.94 10.26
N SER A 81 -0.50 2.10 11.26
CA SER A 81 -1.65 2.26 12.15
C SER A 81 -1.30 3.08 13.39
N VAL A 82 -2.25 3.88 13.87
CA VAL A 82 -2.09 4.68 15.10
C VAL A 82 -1.51 3.87 16.28
N PRO A 83 -1.96 2.64 16.59
CA PRO A 83 -1.41 1.85 17.70
C PRO A 83 0.07 1.46 17.54
N GLU A 84 0.64 1.58 16.36
CA GLU A 84 2.05 1.21 16.12
C GLU A 84 3.05 2.27 16.58
N GLY A 85 2.59 3.51 16.81
CA GLY A 85 3.41 4.62 17.25
C GLY A 85 3.98 5.47 16.11
N HIS A 86 4.19 6.76 16.41
CA HIS A 86 4.63 7.77 15.44
C HIS A 86 6.15 7.77 15.17
N ASP A 87 6.92 6.90 15.82
CA ASP A 87 8.38 6.83 15.72
C ASP A 87 8.90 5.88 14.62
N LYS A 88 8.00 5.20 13.90
CA LYS A 88 8.35 4.24 12.85
C LYS A 88 9.26 4.81 11.75
N PRO A 89 9.10 6.07 11.29
CA PRO A 89 10.01 6.63 10.30
C PRO A 89 11.47 6.74 10.78
N LEU A 90 11.67 6.79 12.08
CA LEU A 90 13.01 6.83 12.69
C LEU A 90 13.63 5.43 12.76
N LYS A 91 12.80 4.40 12.99
CA LYS A 91 13.24 3.00 13.15
C LYS A 91 13.41 2.27 11.82
N TYR A 92 12.57 2.58 10.82
CA TYR A 92 12.51 1.90 9.52
C TYR A 92 12.62 2.88 8.35
N PRO A 93 13.71 3.64 8.23
CA PRO A 93 13.79 4.78 7.29
C PRO A 93 13.64 4.37 5.82
N LEU A 94 14.03 3.16 5.44
CA LEU A 94 14.09 2.72 4.05
C LEU A 94 12.71 2.69 3.39
N ILE A 95 11.69 2.16 4.06
CA ILE A 95 10.34 2.07 3.47
C ILE A 95 9.75 3.46 3.25
N PHE A 96 10.02 4.42 4.16
CA PHE A 96 9.59 5.81 3.99
C PHE A 96 10.30 6.52 2.84
N GLN A 97 11.53 6.12 2.50
CA GLN A 97 12.25 6.64 1.32
C GLN A 97 11.70 6.07 0.01
N ARG A 98 11.19 4.83 0.02
CA ARG A 98 10.74 4.10 -1.16
C ARG A 98 9.29 4.36 -1.54
N CYS A 99 8.44 4.69 -0.56
CA CYS A 99 7.01 4.88 -0.80
C CYS A 99 6.66 6.31 -1.20
N GLY A 100 5.76 6.47 -2.17
CA GLY A 100 5.24 7.76 -2.60
C GLY A 100 4.18 8.33 -1.66
N ALA A 101 3.54 7.47 -0.87
CA ALA A 101 2.57 7.88 0.13
C ALA A 101 2.62 7.02 1.39
N MET A 102 2.26 7.63 2.51
CA MET A 102 1.99 7.00 3.80
C MET A 102 0.52 7.17 4.15
N ILE A 103 -0.13 6.06 4.44
CA ILE A 103 -1.49 6.02 4.98
C ILE A 103 -1.37 5.83 6.48
N VAL A 104 -1.88 6.79 7.27
CA VAL A 104 -2.00 6.65 8.72
C VAL A 104 -3.41 6.18 9.02
N ASN A 105 -3.56 4.87 9.22
CA ASN A 105 -4.87 4.24 9.44
C ASN A 105 -5.25 4.19 10.92
N LYS A 106 -6.53 3.95 11.18
CA LYS A 106 -7.14 3.86 12.51
C LYS A 106 -7.13 5.20 13.25
N THR A 107 -7.37 6.32 12.55
CA THR A 107 -7.45 7.65 13.19
C THR A 107 -8.59 7.76 14.20
N ASP A 108 -9.61 6.90 14.09
CA ASP A 108 -10.71 6.79 15.05
C ASP A 108 -10.28 6.40 16.47
N VAL A 109 -9.08 5.82 16.63
CA VAL A 109 -8.54 5.47 17.96
C VAL A 109 -7.50 6.45 18.47
N LEU A 110 -7.18 7.55 17.77
CA LEU A 110 -6.22 8.58 18.21
C LEU A 110 -6.40 9.01 19.69
N PRO A 111 -7.64 9.21 20.20
CA PRO A 111 -7.82 9.64 21.58
C PRO A 111 -7.31 8.64 22.65
N TYR A 112 -7.04 7.41 22.27
CA TYR A 112 -6.65 6.32 23.16
C TYR A 112 -5.16 5.97 23.10
N PHE A 113 -4.39 6.64 22.20
CA PHE A 113 -2.98 6.33 21.98
C PHE A 113 -2.13 7.60 22.03
N ASP A 114 -0.91 7.46 22.52
CA ASP A 114 0.11 8.50 22.39
C ASP A 114 0.67 8.51 20.97
N PHE A 115 -0.11 9.07 20.05
CA PHE A 115 0.24 9.19 18.64
C PHE A 115 0.10 10.65 18.18
N ASP A 116 1.17 11.19 17.62
CA ASP A 116 1.25 12.57 17.17
C ASP A 116 1.37 12.60 15.64
N LEU A 117 0.28 13.04 14.96
CA LEU A 117 0.21 13.12 13.50
C LEU A 117 1.22 14.11 12.91
N ASP A 118 1.50 15.21 13.60
CA ASP A 118 2.45 16.21 13.14
C ASP A 118 3.88 15.67 13.21
N LYS A 119 4.22 14.98 14.29
CA LYS A 119 5.54 14.33 14.43
C LYS A 119 5.77 13.24 13.42
N VAL A 120 4.82 12.32 13.21
CA VAL A 120 4.99 11.26 12.21
C VAL A 120 5.13 11.85 10.80
N THR A 121 4.38 12.91 10.52
CA THR A 121 4.46 13.65 9.25
C THR A 121 5.83 14.29 9.08
N GLU A 122 6.33 14.96 10.10
CA GLU A 122 7.68 15.56 10.08
C GLU A 122 8.76 14.50 9.85
N PHE A 123 8.75 13.41 10.64
CA PHE A 123 9.73 12.34 10.53
C PHE A 123 9.69 11.64 9.16
N ALA A 124 8.50 11.41 8.62
CA ALA A 124 8.33 10.82 7.29
C ALA A 124 8.88 11.75 6.20
N ARG A 125 8.60 13.05 6.25
CA ARG A 125 9.09 14.05 5.30
C ARG A 125 10.59 14.29 5.39
N GLN A 126 11.20 14.09 6.55
CA GLN A 126 12.67 14.08 6.68
C GLN A 126 13.30 12.94 5.88
N ARG A 127 12.59 11.82 5.68
CA ARG A 127 13.05 10.67 4.87
C ARG A 127 12.71 10.82 3.39
N ASN A 128 11.54 11.36 3.10
CA ASN A 128 11.05 11.62 1.75
C ASN A 128 10.22 12.92 1.72
N PRO A 129 10.83 14.06 1.32
CA PRO A 129 10.15 15.35 1.29
C PRO A 129 8.90 15.38 0.39
N GLY A 130 8.83 14.50 -0.62
CA GLY A 130 7.72 14.40 -1.57
C GLY A 130 6.58 13.50 -1.13
N MET A 131 6.72 12.82 0.03
CA MET A 131 5.73 11.85 0.50
C MET A 131 4.37 12.49 0.76
N GLN A 132 3.34 11.91 0.17
CA GLN A 132 1.95 12.25 0.47
C GLN A 132 1.51 11.53 1.74
N ILE A 133 0.70 12.18 2.57
CA ILE A 133 0.28 11.60 3.85
C ILE A 133 -1.23 11.66 3.95
N PHE A 134 -1.86 10.52 4.20
CA PHE A 134 -3.30 10.35 4.26
C PHE A 134 -3.70 9.77 5.63
N PRO A 135 -4.11 10.63 6.58
CA PRO A 135 -4.77 10.15 7.79
C PRO A 135 -6.17 9.63 7.42
N ILE A 136 -6.45 8.37 7.76
CA ILE A 136 -7.74 7.74 7.48
C ILE A 136 -8.23 6.89 8.64
N SER A 137 -9.52 6.62 8.64
CA SER A 137 -10.09 5.48 9.36
C SER A 137 -10.82 4.58 8.36
N ALA A 138 -10.26 3.43 8.06
CA ALA A 138 -10.93 2.44 7.21
C ALA A 138 -12.26 1.95 7.84
N LYS A 139 -12.39 2.03 9.18
CA LYS A 139 -13.58 1.65 9.92
C LYS A 139 -14.74 2.64 9.71
N THR A 140 -14.46 3.94 9.74
CA THR A 140 -15.49 4.98 9.63
C THR A 140 -15.64 5.54 8.22
N GLY A 141 -14.65 5.32 7.35
CA GLY A 141 -14.57 5.91 6.02
C GLY A 141 -13.92 7.29 5.99
N GLU A 142 -13.59 7.86 7.14
CA GLU A 142 -12.95 9.18 7.21
C GLU A 142 -11.62 9.19 6.45
N GLY A 143 -11.40 10.20 5.60
CA GLY A 143 -10.18 10.37 4.81
C GLY A 143 -10.02 9.42 3.61
N VAL A 144 -10.82 8.36 3.49
CA VAL A 144 -10.69 7.34 2.44
C VAL A 144 -10.97 7.93 1.06
N GLU A 145 -11.94 8.84 0.94
CA GLU A 145 -12.27 9.48 -0.35
C GLU A 145 -11.10 10.30 -0.91
N ALA A 146 -10.39 11.03 -0.06
CA ALA A 146 -9.22 11.82 -0.47
C ALA A 146 -8.08 10.91 -0.96
N LEU A 147 -7.84 9.80 -0.28
CA LEU A 147 -6.87 8.78 -0.71
C LEU A 147 -7.27 8.19 -2.07
N ALA A 148 -8.53 7.78 -2.23
CA ALA A 148 -9.05 7.22 -3.48
C ALA A 148 -8.92 8.20 -4.65
N ALA A 149 -9.28 9.47 -4.45
CA ALA A 149 -9.14 10.52 -5.44
C ALA A 149 -7.67 10.72 -5.87
N TRP A 150 -6.75 10.68 -4.91
CA TRP A 150 -5.33 10.79 -5.21
C TRP A 150 -4.82 9.58 -6.02
N ILE A 151 -5.22 8.35 -5.67
CA ILE A 151 -4.87 7.13 -6.43
C ILE A 151 -5.40 7.25 -7.86
N CYS A 152 -6.65 7.65 -8.05
CA CYS A 152 -7.24 7.87 -9.39
C CYS A 152 -6.42 8.88 -10.20
N ALA A 153 -5.97 9.96 -9.58
CA ALA A 153 -5.12 10.93 -10.26
C ALA A 153 -3.75 10.35 -10.67
N GLN A 154 -3.16 9.44 -9.89
CA GLN A 154 -1.92 8.75 -10.28
C GLN A 154 -2.16 7.81 -11.48
N ILE A 155 -3.29 7.09 -11.51
CA ILE A 155 -3.66 6.23 -12.64
C ILE A 155 -3.77 7.06 -13.92
N CYS A 156 -4.44 8.20 -13.90
CA CYS A 156 -4.54 9.10 -15.05
C CYS A 156 -3.17 9.55 -15.55
N LYS A 157 -2.29 9.98 -14.64
CA LYS A 157 -0.92 10.38 -15.00
C LYS A 157 -0.11 9.25 -15.66
N GLU A 158 -0.26 8.02 -15.20
CA GLU A 158 0.45 6.88 -15.80
C GLU A 158 -0.11 6.52 -17.18
N LYS A 159 -1.42 6.65 -17.40
CA LYS A 159 -2.03 6.49 -18.73
C LYS A 159 -1.50 7.52 -19.74
N GLU A 160 -1.48 8.80 -19.35
CA GLU A 160 -0.95 9.90 -20.18
C GLU A 160 0.53 9.68 -20.56
N LYS A 161 1.36 9.21 -19.63
CA LYS A 161 2.77 8.89 -19.90
C LYS A 161 2.93 7.77 -20.93
N LYS A 162 2.05 6.77 -20.91
CA LYS A 162 2.07 5.66 -21.91
C LYS A 162 1.69 6.15 -23.29
N GLU A 163 0.66 6.99 -23.41
CA GLU A 163 0.23 7.56 -24.68
C GLU A 163 1.30 8.47 -25.32
N THR A 164 2.08 9.17 -24.50
CA THR A 164 3.15 10.05 -24.99
C THR A 164 4.41 9.29 -25.46
N ARG A 165 4.54 7.99 -25.10
CA ARG A 165 5.70 7.15 -25.46
C ARG A 165 5.47 6.28 -26.72
N LEU A 166 4.28 6.29 -27.28
CA LEU A 166 3.89 5.64 -28.54
C LEU A 166 3.93 6.62 -29.72
#